data_719a7d1fc4b369c5777796ec78538b6f
#
_entry.id   719a7d1fc4b369c5777796ec78538b6f
#
_cell.length_a   1.000
_cell.length_b   1.000
_cell.length_c   1.000
_cell.angle_alpha   90.00
_cell.angle_beta   90.00
_cell.angle_gamma   90.00
#
_symmetry.space_group_name_H-M   'P 1'
#
loop_
_entity.id
_entity.type
_entity.pdbx_description
1 polymer ?
#
loop_
_entity_poly.entity_id
_entity_poly.type
_entity_poly.pdbx_seq_one_letter_code
_entity_poly.pdbx_strand_id
1 'polypeptide(L)'
;CVRIGDMEKLSVPALNIDSIVCFGKMTVSTPLLEFCGSHGISLTFIRENGRFMGRLQGPVSGNVLLRKRQYASMEDAAFAQRTVQSILLAKLRNSKLVLMRVARTERAGAYKEELMLGVQQLNEAVANLLECSSVDSMRGIEGAAATSYFARFDCMLAGNPGGFRFDTRSRRPPRNEVNAALSFTYMLLSGQM
;
A
#
# COMPACT_ATOMS: atom_id res chain seq x y z
N CYS A 1 -24.67 11.82 0.10
CA CYS A 1 -25.17 10.88 1.12
C CYS A 1 -25.20 9.43 0.61
N VAL A 2 -25.11 8.46 1.51
CA VAL A 2 -25.26 7.02 1.23
C VAL A 2 -26.61 6.58 1.74
N ARG A 3 -27.35 5.84 0.90
CA ARG A 3 -28.70 5.34 1.22
C ARG A 3 -28.77 3.82 1.08
N ILE A 4 -29.66 3.21 1.89
CA ILE A 4 -30.08 1.81 1.75
C ILE A 4 -31.61 1.86 1.61
N GLY A 5 -32.12 1.55 0.40
CA GLY A 5 -33.48 1.89 0.03
C GLY A 5 -33.70 3.39 0.16
N ASP A 6 -34.78 3.81 0.82
CA ASP A 6 -35.12 5.22 1.03
C ASP A 6 -34.46 5.83 2.28
N MET A 7 -33.75 5.03 3.09
CA MET A 7 -33.12 5.51 4.32
C MET A 7 -31.72 6.04 4.05
N GLU A 8 -31.49 7.28 4.46
CA GLU A 8 -30.13 7.84 4.53
C GLU A 8 -29.36 7.23 5.70
N LYS A 9 -28.18 6.65 5.43
CA LYS A 9 -27.33 5.98 6.40
C LYS A 9 -26.10 6.81 6.77
N LEU A 10 -25.60 7.61 5.83
CA LEU A 10 -24.41 8.42 6.01
C LEU A 10 -24.48 9.67 5.14
N SER A 11 -24.21 10.82 5.73
CA SER A 11 -23.98 12.08 5.00
C SER A 11 -22.62 12.63 5.38
N VAL A 12 -21.77 12.88 4.38
CA VAL A 12 -20.42 13.42 4.57
C VAL A 12 -20.29 14.67 3.72
N PRO A 13 -19.75 15.79 4.23
CA PRO A 13 -19.42 16.95 3.42
C PRO A 13 -18.43 16.60 2.32
N ALA A 14 -18.76 16.97 1.09
CA ALA A 14 -17.97 16.61 -0.09
C ALA A 14 -16.55 17.19 -0.07
N LEU A 15 -16.34 18.33 0.58
CA LEU A 15 -15.02 18.98 0.75
C LEU A 15 -13.99 18.14 1.49
N ASN A 16 -14.44 17.12 2.23
CA ASN A 16 -13.57 16.25 3.02
C ASN A 16 -13.33 14.89 2.31
N ILE A 17 -13.70 14.77 1.04
CA ILE A 17 -13.61 13.51 0.31
C ILE A 17 -12.63 13.66 -0.85
N ASP A 18 -11.54 12.93 -0.79
CA ASP A 18 -10.56 12.83 -1.89
C ASP A 18 -10.87 11.65 -2.83
N SER A 19 -11.46 10.59 -2.26
CA SER A 19 -11.80 9.39 -3.03
C SER A 19 -12.99 8.64 -2.45
N ILE A 20 -13.73 7.96 -3.33
CA ILE A 20 -14.83 7.07 -2.98
C ILE A 20 -14.54 5.70 -3.58
N VAL A 21 -14.61 4.65 -2.75
CA VAL A 21 -14.46 3.27 -3.19
C VAL A 21 -15.76 2.53 -3.00
N CYS A 22 -16.35 2.09 -4.11
CA CYS A 22 -17.60 1.34 -4.15
C CYS A 22 -17.33 -0.16 -4.23
N PHE A 23 -17.75 -0.92 -3.21
CA PHE A 23 -17.61 -2.38 -3.16
C PHE A 23 -18.90 -3.08 -3.51
N GLY A 24 -18.79 -4.09 -4.37
CA GLY A 24 -19.92 -4.93 -4.73
C GLY A 24 -20.95 -4.24 -5.62
N LYS A 25 -22.21 -4.61 -5.44
CA LYS A 25 -23.32 -4.10 -6.25
C LYS A 25 -23.85 -2.80 -5.65
N MET A 26 -23.37 -1.68 -6.19
CA MET A 26 -23.80 -0.34 -5.77
C MET A 26 -24.26 0.45 -6.99
N THR A 27 -25.25 1.31 -6.78
CA THR A 27 -25.73 2.28 -7.78
C THR A 27 -25.23 3.66 -7.42
N VAL A 28 -24.69 4.37 -8.41
CA VAL A 28 -24.21 5.73 -8.28
C VAL A 28 -25.03 6.61 -9.19
N SER A 29 -25.54 7.73 -8.67
CA SER A 29 -26.34 8.66 -9.45
C SER A 29 -25.48 9.48 -10.42
N THR A 30 -26.03 9.83 -11.58
CA THR A 30 -25.36 10.68 -12.56
C THR A 30 -24.89 12.03 -11.99
N PRO A 31 -25.67 12.73 -11.16
CA PRO A 31 -25.20 13.96 -10.52
C PRO A 31 -23.97 13.74 -9.62
N LEU A 32 -23.85 12.58 -8.94
CA LEU A 32 -22.64 12.26 -8.16
C LEU A 32 -21.45 12.01 -9.06
N LEU A 33 -21.63 11.37 -10.21
CA LEU A 33 -20.55 11.17 -11.20
C LEU A 33 -20.04 12.50 -11.72
N GLU A 34 -20.94 13.41 -12.11
CA GLU A 34 -20.61 14.75 -12.58
C GLU A 34 -19.85 15.54 -11.49
N PHE A 35 -20.37 15.51 -10.26
CA PHE A 35 -19.76 16.18 -9.13
C PHE A 35 -18.34 15.64 -8.87
N CYS A 36 -18.16 14.32 -8.79
CA CYS A 36 -16.85 13.71 -8.58
C CYS A 36 -15.87 14.05 -9.71
N GLY A 37 -16.33 13.97 -10.96
CA GLY A 37 -15.51 14.28 -12.13
C GLY A 37 -15.04 15.73 -12.17
N SER A 38 -15.91 16.69 -11.82
CA SER A 38 -15.60 18.13 -11.84
C SER A 38 -14.73 18.58 -10.67
N HIS A 39 -14.78 17.88 -9.52
CA HIS A 39 -14.01 18.21 -8.31
C HIS A 39 -12.76 17.34 -8.13
N GLY A 40 -12.41 16.50 -9.10
CA GLY A 40 -11.23 15.64 -9.02
C GLY A 40 -11.32 14.52 -7.97
N ILE A 41 -12.54 14.20 -7.49
CA ILE A 41 -12.78 13.11 -6.55
C ILE A 41 -12.73 11.80 -7.31
N SER A 42 -11.80 10.92 -6.94
CA SER A 42 -11.66 9.60 -7.55
C SER A 42 -12.82 8.69 -7.11
N LEU A 43 -13.56 8.12 -8.07
CA LEU A 43 -14.62 7.15 -7.79
C LEU A 43 -14.22 5.79 -8.39
N THR A 44 -13.94 4.81 -7.54
CA THR A 44 -13.45 3.48 -7.94
C THR A 44 -14.48 2.40 -7.61
N PHE A 45 -14.72 1.52 -8.56
CA PHE A 45 -15.64 0.38 -8.42
C PHE A 45 -14.85 -0.92 -8.30
N ILE A 46 -15.18 -1.72 -7.29
CA ILE A 46 -14.49 -2.95 -6.94
C ILE A 46 -15.54 -4.04 -6.67
N ARG A 47 -15.32 -5.24 -7.19
CA ARG A 47 -16.19 -6.39 -6.89
C ARG A 47 -16.04 -6.81 -5.43
N GLU A 48 -17.01 -7.56 -4.91
CA GLU A 48 -16.98 -8.13 -3.54
C GLU A 48 -15.71 -8.94 -3.25
N ASN A 49 -15.13 -9.57 -4.28
CA ASN A 49 -13.86 -10.30 -4.17
C ASN A 49 -12.60 -9.44 -4.31
N GLY A 50 -12.72 -8.11 -4.29
CA GLY A 50 -11.62 -7.17 -4.39
C GLY A 50 -11.11 -6.92 -5.82
N ARG A 51 -11.73 -7.49 -6.87
CA ARG A 51 -11.31 -7.25 -8.25
C ARG A 51 -11.74 -5.87 -8.72
N PHE A 52 -10.79 -5.09 -9.24
CA PHE A 52 -11.07 -3.80 -9.87
C PHE A 52 -12.05 -3.95 -11.05
N MET A 53 -13.04 -3.09 -11.09
CA MET A 53 -14.06 -3.04 -12.16
C MET A 53 -13.85 -1.84 -13.08
N GLY A 54 -13.63 -0.68 -12.50
CA GLY A 54 -13.45 0.57 -13.22
C GLY A 54 -13.24 1.74 -12.29
N ARG A 55 -12.82 2.87 -12.87
CA ARG A 55 -12.67 4.15 -12.16
C ARG A 55 -13.28 5.26 -13.01
N LEU A 56 -14.03 6.14 -12.37
CA LEU A 56 -14.38 7.42 -12.97
C LEU A 56 -13.16 8.33 -12.90
N GLN A 57 -12.79 8.87 -14.05
CA GLN A 57 -11.77 9.89 -14.17
C GLN A 57 -12.41 11.12 -14.82
N GLY A 58 -12.31 12.23 -14.14
CA GLY A 58 -12.73 13.53 -14.69
C GLY A 58 -11.81 14.03 -15.81
N PRO A 59 -12.05 15.24 -16.32
CA PRO A 59 -11.19 15.83 -17.32
C PRO A 59 -9.72 15.83 -16.90
N VAL A 60 -8.87 15.33 -17.78
CA VAL A 60 -7.43 15.28 -17.51
C VAL A 60 -6.86 16.67 -17.74
N SER A 61 -6.54 17.36 -16.66
CA SER A 61 -5.79 18.61 -16.67
C SER A 61 -4.32 18.35 -16.29
N GLY A 62 -3.43 19.27 -16.63
CA GLY A 62 -2.06 19.22 -16.18
C GLY A 62 -1.02 19.51 -17.27
N ASN A 63 0.23 19.56 -16.85
CA ASN A 63 1.35 19.97 -17.68
C ASN A 63 1.74 18.87 -18.68
N VAL A 64 1.40 19.06 -19.96
CA VAL A 64 1.75 18.14 -21.05
C VAL A 64 3.26 17.96 -21.18
N LEU A 65 4.06 19.01 -20.94
CA LEU A 65 5.52 18.95 -21.01
C LEU A 65 6.09 18.05 -19.90
N LEU A 66 5.49 18.08 -18.71
CA LEU A 66 5.86 17.18 -17.61
C LEU A 66 5.61 15.73 -17.99
N ARG A 67 4.45 15.42 -18.57
CA ARG A 67 4.12 14.07 -19.04
C ARG A 67 5.09 13.58 -20.12
N LYS A 68 5.38 14.44 -21.11
CA LYS A 68 6.38 14.15 -22.14
C LYS A 68 7.73 13.83 -21.53
N ARG A 69 8.16 14.59 -20.52
CA ARG A 69 9.41 14.36 -19.81
C ARG A 69 9.39 13.07 -18.99
N GLN A 70 8.27 12.74 -18.35
CA GLN A 70 8.10 11.46 -17.65
C GLN A 70 8.27 10.26 -18.59
N TYR A 71 7.65 10.29 -19.76
CA TYR A 71 7.83 9.23 -20.77
C TYR A 71 9.29 9.12 -21.24
N ALA A 72 9.91 10.23 -21.57
CA ALA A 72 11.32 10.24 -22.00
C ALA A 72 12.26 9.74 -20.89
N SER A 73 11.96 9.99 -19.62
CA SER A 73 12.76 9.53 -18.49
C SER A 73 12.73 8.00 -18.30
N MET A 74 11.74 7.30 -18.88
CA MET A 74 11.69 5.83 -18.82
C MET A 74 12.82 5.17 -19.63
N GLU A 75 13.38 5.85 -20.62
CA GLU A 75 14.50 5.40 -21.45
C GLU A 75 15.87 5.70 -20.81
N ASP A 76 15.90 6.55 -19.78
CA ASP A 76 17.12 6.88 -19.03
C ASP A 76 17.37 5.86 -17.92
N ALA A 77 18.29 4.93 -18.16
CA ALA A 77 18.67 3.91 -17.18
C ALA A 77 19.20 4.49 -15.87
N ALA A 78 19.94 5.62 -15.91
CA ALA A 78 20.47 6.27 -14.72
C ALA A 78 19.35 6.92 -13.90
N PHE A 79 18.34 7.50 -14.56
CA PHE A 79 17.15 8.01 -13.89
C PHE A 79 16.33 6.88 -13.25
N ALA A 80 16.11 5.79 -13.99
CA ALA A 80 15.41 4.62 -13.48
C ALA A 80 16.11 4.03 -12.24
N GLN A 81 17.43 3.88 -12.28
CA GLN A 81 18.24 3.39 -11.16
C GLN A 81 18.09 4.27 -9.93
N ARG A 82 18.28 5.59 -10.05
CA ARG A 82 18.14 6.54 -8.92
C ARG A 82 16.73 6.50 -8.34
N THR A 83 15.72 6.42 -9.20
CA THR A 83 14.31 6.39 -8.77
C THR A 83 14.01 5.10 -8.00
N VAL A 84 14.39 3.94 -8.53
CA VAL A 84 14.23 2.65 -7.86
C VAL A 84 14.96 2.64 -6.52
N GLN A 85 16.22 3.08 -6.47
CA GLN A 85 16.99 3.16 -5.25
C GLN A 85 16.30 4.02 -4.19
N SER A 86 15.80 5.21 -4.56
CA SER A 86 15.10 6.12 -3.65
C SER A 86 13.83 5.50 -3.08
N ILE A 87 13.02 4.85 -3.93
CA ILE A 87 11.78 4.16 -3.51
C ILE A 87 12.09 3.01 -2.56
N LEU A 88 13.09 2.19 -2.88
CA LEU A 88 13.48 1.04 -2.05
C LEU A 88 14.06 1.49 -0.71
N LEU A 89 14.90 2.53 -0.69
CA LEU A 89 15.41 3.12 0.56
C LEU A 89 14.28 3.58 1.47
N ALA A 90 13.29 4.28 0.92
CA ALA A 90 12.12 4.71 1.68
C ALA A 90 11.32 3.50 2.21
N LYS A 91 11.09 2.48 1.39
CA LYS A 91 10.40 1.25 1.77
C LYS A 91 11.11 0.52 2.90
N LEU A 92 12.41 0.28 2.80
CA LEU A 92 13.20 -0.42 3.82
C LEU A 92 13.24 0.36 5.13
N ARG A 93 13.42 1.69 5.07
CA ARG A 93 13.38 2.56 6.25
C ARG A 93 12.01 2.54 6.94
N ASN A 94 10.92 2.58 6.18
CA ASN A 94 9.57 2.47 6.74
C ASN A 94 9.34 1.11 7.40
N SER A 95 9.74 0.01 6.76
CA SER A 95 9.67 -1.34 7.33
C SER A 95 10.44 -1.44 8.65
N LYS A 96 11.66 -0.88 8.69
CA LYS A 96 12.47 -0.80 9.91
C LYS A 96 11.75 -0.03 11.02
N LEU A 97 11.18 1.13 10.69
CA LEU A 97 10.45 1.97 11.67
C LEU A 97 9.26 1.23 12.26
N VAL A 98 8.54 0.43 11.48
CA VAL A 98 7.45 -0.40 11.98
C VAL A 98 7.95 -1.43 12.99
N LEU A 99 9.01 -2.19 12.66
CA LEU A 99 9.61 -3.15 13.60
C LEU A 99 10.10 -2.48 14.89
N MET A 100 10.80 -1.34 14.77
CA MET A 100 11.28 -0.56 15.92
C MET A 100 10.14 -0.07 16.79
N ARG A 101 9.04 0.40 16.18
CA ARG A 101 7.87 0.88 16.93
C ARG A 101 7.26 -0.25 17.76
N VAL A 102 7.07 -1.42 17.17
CA VAL A 102 6.53 -2.59 17.87
C VAL A 102 7.48 -3.04 18.98
N ALA A 103 8.79 -3.14 18.70
CA ALA A 103 9.80 -3.56 19.68
C ALA A 103 9.88 -2.66 20.94
N ARG A 104 9.39 -1.41 20.85
CA ARG A 104 9.31 -0.46 21.98
C ARG A 104 8.06 -0.64 22.82
N THR A 105 7.09 -1.41 22.38
CA THR A 105 5.87 -1.64 23.14
C THR A 105 6.06 -2.78 24.15
N GLU A 106 5.33 -2.73 25.26
CA GLU A 106 5.30 -3.82 26.25
C GLU A 106 4.82 -5.15 25.64
N ARG A 107 3.97 -5.07 24.60
CA ARG A 107 3.46 -6.23 23.87
C ARG A 107 4.56 -7.03 23.16
N ALA A 108 5.69 -6.40 22.84
CA ALA A 108 6.82 -7.11 22.22
C ALA A 108 7.39 -8.20 23.14
N GLY A 109 7.43 -7.96 24.47
CA GLY A 109 7.82 -8.98 25.44
C GLY A 109 9.03 -9.81 25.02
N ALA A 110 8.83 -11.14 24.97
CA ALA A 110 9.86 -12.10 24.53
C ALA A 110 10.30 -11.96 23.06
N TYR A 111 9.54 -11.26 22.21
CA TYR A 111 9.84 -11.10 20.78
C TYR A 111 10.73 -9.89 20.47
N LYS A 112 11.10 -9.10 21.48
CA LYS A 112 11.86 -7.85 21.29
C LYS A 112 13.21 -8.10 20.60
N GLU A 113 13.92 -9.11 21.00
CA GLU A 113 15.24 -9.48 20.41
C GLU A 113 15.09 -9.86 18.93
N GLU A 114 14.09 -10.70 18.62
CA GLU A 114 13.80 -11.11 17.25
C GLU A 114 13.42 -9.92 16.34
N LEU A 115 12.61 -8.99 16.85
CA LEU A 115 12.27 -7.76 16.14
C LEU A 115 13.50 -6.89 15.92
N MET A 116 14.40 -6.77 16.90
CA MET A 116 15.64 -6.00 16.79
C MET A 116 16.63 -6.63 15.81
N LEU A 117 16.68 -7.95 15.73
CA LEU A 117 17.44 -8.66 14.69
C LEU A 117 16.92 -8.30 13.29
N GLY A 118 15.59 -8.22 13.12
CA GLY A 118 14.99 -7.73 11.87
C GLY A 118 15.37 -6.29 11.53
N VAL A 119 15.42 -5.42 12.53
CA VAL A 119 15.88 -4.03 12.38
C VAL A 119 17.34 -3.98 11.89
N GLN A 120 18.21 -4.81 12.45
CA GLN A 120 19.60 -4.91 12.02
C GLN A 120 19.74 -5.36 10.57
N GLN A 121 19.03 -6.43 10.18
CA GLN A 121 19.04 -6.95 8.81
C GLN A 121 18.52 -5.92 7.79
N LEU A 122 17.50 -5.14 8.16
CA LEU A 122 17.03 -4.04 7.32
C LEU A 122 18.02 -2.88 7.22
N ASN A 123 18.82 -2.61 8.27
CA ASN A 123 19.91 -1.64 8.19
C ASN A 123 21.01 -2.10 7.24
N GLU A 124 21.39 -3.38 7.29
CA GLU A 124 22.37 -3.98 6.37
C GLU A 124 21.86 -3.93 4.92
N ALA A 125 20.57 -4.23 4.70
CA ALA A 125 19.94 -4.10 3.39
C ALA A 125 19.96 -2.64 2.87
N VAL A 126 19.76 -1.65 3.74
CA VAL A 126 19.87 -0.22 3.39
C VAL A 126 21.29 0.13 2.99
N ALA A 127 22.32 -0.34 3.73
CA ALA A 127 23.71 -0.09 3.39
C ALA A 127 24.09 -0.70 2.03
N ASN A 128 23.73 -1.97 1.81
CA ASN A 128 23.96 -2.67 0.54
C ASN A 128 23.26 -1.98 -0.63
N LEU A 129 22.04 -1.45 -0.41
CA LEU A 129 21.28 -0.75 -1.43
C LEU A 129 21.93 0.57 -1.84
N LEU A 130 22.61 1.28 -0.92
CA LEU A 130 23.32 2.53 -1.21
C LEU A 130 24.54 2.31 -2.12
N GLU A 131 25.19 1.16 -1.99
CA GLU A 131 26.37 0.79 -2.78
C GLU A 131 25.99 0.11 -4.11
N CYS A 132 24.71 -0.25 -4.27
CA CYS A 132 24.24 -1.04 -5.40
C CYS A 132 24.05 -0.17 -6.65
N SER A 133 24.62 -0.61 -7.77
CA SER A 133 24.58 0.07 -9.08
C SER A 133 23.64 -0.57 -10.11
N SER A 134 23.05 -1.72 -9.80
CA SER A 134 22.17 -2.46 -10.71
C SER A 134 20.75 -2.59 -10.19
N VAL A 135 19.74 -2.30 -11.02
CA VAL A 135 18.33 -2.46 -10.69
C VAL A 135 17.99 -3.91 -10.34
N ASP A 136 18.60 -4.87 -11.02
CA ASP A 136 18.34 -6.30 -10.71
C ASP A 136 18.93 -6.71 -9.36
N SER A 137 20.14 -6.22 -9.03
CA SER A 137 20.71 -6.42 -7.70
C SER A 137 19.86 -5.74 -6.60
N MET A 138 19.35 -4.55 -6.87
CA MET A 138 18.42 -3.84 -5.95
C MET A 138 17.15 -4.67 -5.70
N ARG A 139 16.63 -5.34 -6.74
CA ARG A 139 15.47 -6.25 -6.61
C ARG A 139 15.80 -7.44 -5.73
N GLY A 140 17.00 -8.01 -5.84
CA GLY A 140 17.48 -9.08 -4.96
C GLY A 140 17.55 -8.64 -3.50
N ILE A 141 18.13 -7.46 -3.21
CA ILE A 141 18.21 -6.88 -1.87
C ILE A 141 16.79 -6.66 -1.31
N GLU A 142 15.89 -6.11 -2.09
CA GLU A 142 14.50 -5.90 -1.70
C GLU A 142 13.79 -7.20 -1.33
N GLY A 143 13.96 -8.24 -2.16
CA GLY A 143 13.38 -9.56 -1.91
C GLY A 143 13.88 -10.21 -0.61
N ALA A 144 15.19 -10.15 -0.36
CA ALA A 144 15.78 -10.64 0.89
C ALA A 144 15.27 -9.85 2.11
N ALA A 145 15.22 -8.52 1.99
CA ALA A 145 14.71 -7.65 3.06
C ALA A 145 13.22 -7.89 3.34
N ALA A 146 12.41 -8.09 2.30
CA ALA A 146 11.00 -8.43 2.44
C ALA A 146 10.81 -9.80 3.15
N THR A 147 11.61 -10.78 2.80
CA THR A 147 11.61 -12.09 3.48
C THR A 147 11.92 -11.94 4.97
N SER A 148 12.98 -11.19 5.29
CA SER A 148 13.36 -10.89 6.68
C SER A 148 12.25 -10.17 7.45
N TYR A 149 11.61 -9.18 6.85
CA TYR A 149 10.51 -8.43 7.46
C TYR A 149 9.30 -9.33 7.73
N PHE A 150 8.87 -10.11 6.73
CA PHE A 150 7.68 -10.97 6.87
C PHE A 150 7.92 -12.17 7.78
N ALA A 151 9.15 -12.67 7.92
CA ALA A 151 9.47 -13.71 8.90
C ALA A 151 9.18 -13.26 10.36
N ARG A 152 9.18 -11.96 10.62
CA ARG A 152 8.91 -11.37 11.94
C ARG A 152 7.50 -10.78 12.07
N PHE A 153 6.67 -11.00 11.08
CA PHE A 153 5.33 -10.39 11.07
C PHE A 153 4.45 -10.95 12.20
N ASP A 154 4.58 -12.25 12.50
CA ASP A 154 3.84 -12.87 13.62
C ASP A 154 4.24 -12.27 14.97
N CYS A 155 5.52 -11.94 15.15
CA CYS A 155 6.00 -11.26 16.36
C CYS A 155 5.34 -9.89 16.56
N MET A 156 4.98 -9.19 15.47
CA MET A 156 4.27 -7.91 15.54
C MET A 156 2.80 -8.06 15.93
N LEU A 157 2.22 -9.25 15.74
CA LEU A 157 0.86 -9.59 16.10
C LEU A 157 0.75 -10.14 17.53
N ALA A 158 1.87 -10.34 18.21
CA ALA A 158 1.91 -10.90 19.55
C ALA A 158 1.01 -10.10 20.52
N GLY A 159 0.25 -10.82 21.35
CA GLY A 159 -0.69 -10.22 22.29
C GLY A 159 -1.95 -9.65 21.66
N ASN A 160 -2.25 -9.92 20.37
CA ASN A 160 -3.52 -9.51 19.78
C ASN A 160 -4.68 -10.35 20.39
N PRO A 161 -5.81 -9.69 20.74
CA PRO A 161 -6.93 -10.36 21.42
C PRO A 161 -7.68 -11.35 20.51
N GLY A 162 -7.51 -11.27 19.19
CA GLY A 162 -8.15 -12.16 18.21
C GLY A 162 -7.39 -13.44 17.93
N GLY A 163 -6.20 -13.65 18.52
CA GLY A 163 -5.40 -14.86 18.29
C GLY A 163 -4.92 -15.05 16.84
N PHE A 164 -4.93 -14.00 16.03
CA PHE A 164 -4.50 -14.05 14.64
C PHE A 164 -3.03 -14.45 14.52
N ARG A 165 -2.73 -15.30 13.53
CA ARG A 165 -1.39 -15.79 13.24
C ARG A 165 -0.97 -15.47 11.82
N PHE A 166 0.35 -15.32 11.64
CA PHE A 166 0.96 -15.09 10.35
C PHE A 166 2.16 -16.02 10.15
N ASP A 167 2.02 -17.01 9.28
CA ASP A 167 3.11 -17.95 8.98
C ASP A 167 3.97 -17.42 7.83
N THR A 168 3.32 -17.10 6.71
CA THR A 168 4.01 -16.62 5.50
C THR A 168 3.08 -15.75 4.67
N ARG A 169 3.67 -14.87 3.85
CA ARG A 169 2.91 -14.01 2.94
C ARG A 169 2.32 -14.81 1.78
N SER A 170 1.00 -14.93 1.74
CA SER A 170 0.23 -15.49 0.63
C SER A 170 -0.72 -14.43 0.05
N ARG A 171 -0.79 -14.35 -1.30
CA ARG A 171 -1.54 -13.28 -1.97
C ARG A 171 -2.75 -13.78 -2.75
N ARG A 172 -2.64 -14.91 -3.46
CA ARG A 172 -3.67 -15.41 -4.38
C ARG A 172 -3.71 -16.93 -4.34
N PRO A 173 -4.61 -17.51 -3.53
CA PRO A 173 -5.47 -16.88 -2.55
C PRO A 173 -4.73 -16.51 -1.24
N PRO A 174 -5.25 -15.56 -0.44
CA PRO A 174 -4.78 -15.37 0.93
C PRO A 174 -5.18 -16.60 1.77
N ARG A 175 -4.22 -17.16 2.54
CA ARG A 175 -4.42 -18.43 3.26
C ARG A 175 -4.89 -18.27 4.70
N ASN A 176 -4.84 -17.04 5.24
CA ASN A 176 -5.33 -16.72 6.58
C ASN A 176 -5.86 -15.27 6.62
N GLU A 177 -6.48 -14.90 7.72
CA GLU A 177 -7.16 -13.62 7.92
C GLU A 177 -6.18 -12.44 7.79
N VAL A 178 -4.97 -12.58 8.31
CA VAL A 178 -3.93 -11.54 8.23
C VAL A 178 -3.51 -11.29 6.78
N ASN A 179 -3.33 -12.35 6.01
CA ASN A 179 -3.04 -12.25 4.59
C ASN A 179 -4.21 -11.65 3.79
N ALA A 180 -5.45 -11.96 4.19
CA ALA A 180 -6.64 -11.36 3.61
C ALA A 180 -6.69 -9.85 3.89
N ALA A 181 -6.49 -9.44 5.14
CA ALA A 181 -6.43 -8.04 5.56
C ALA A 181 -5.31 -7.27 4.83
N LEU A 182 -4.11 -7.84 4.76
CA LEU A 182 -2.99 -7.24 4.00
C LEU A 182 -3.34 -7.08 2.52
N SER A 183 -3.90 -8.10 1.89
CA SER A 183 -4.26 -8.04 0.47
C SER A 183 -5.34 -7.00 0.21
N PHE A 184 -6.32 -6.89 1.10
CA PHE A 184 -7.37 -5.88 1.06
C PHE A 184 -6.80 -4.45 1.20
N THR A 185 -5.92 -4.23 2.19
CA THR A 185 -5.27 -2.93 2.40
C THR A 185 -4.41 -2.52 1.20
N TYR A 186 -3.63 -3.44 0.64
CA TYR A 186 -2.86 -3.17 -0.58
C TYR A 186 -3.75 -2.81 -1.78
N MET A 187 -4.90 -3.47 -1.90
CA MET A 187 -5.86 -3.16 -2.97
C MET A 187 -6.46 -1.76 -2.81
N LEU A 188 -6.83 -1.37 -1.59
CA LEU A 188 -7.31 -0.01 -1.30
C LEU A 188 -6.26 1.04 -1.65
N LEU A 189 -5.01 0.85 -1.20
CA LEU A 189 -3.90 1.77 -1.50
C LEU A 189 -3.63 1.88 -3.00
N SER A 190 -3.65 0.76 -3.72
CA SER A 190 -3.47 0.76 -5.19
C SER A 190 -4.61 1.48 -5.91
N GLY A 191 -5.78 1.53 -5.32
CA GLY A 191 -6.93 2.28 -5.84
C GLY A 191 -6.80 3.80 -5.72
N GLN A 192 -5.92 4.29 -4.83
CA GLN A 192 -5.69 5.72 -4.61
C GLN A 192 -4.55 6.30 -5.46
N MET A 193 -3.68 5.45 -6.01
CA MET A 193 -2.59 5.82 -6.94
C MET A 193 -3.05 5.77 -8.40
#